data_f62533449cd00fddf73bfd165748cf19
#
_entry.id   f62533449cd00fddf73bfd165748cf19
#
_cell.length_a   1.000
_cell.length_b   1.000
_cell.length_c   1.000
_cell.angle_alpha   90.00
_cell.angle_beta   90.00
_cell.angle_gamma   90.00
#
_symmetry.space_group_name_H-M   'P 1'
#
loop_
_entity.id
_entity.type
_entity.pdbx_description
1 polymer ?
#
loop_
_entity_poly.entity_id
_entity_poly.type
_entity_poly.pdbx_seq_one_letter_code
_entity_poly.pdbx_strand_id
1 'polypeptide(L)'
;MTDCPIALGCLISGGGRTVLNLQRAIDAGRLDARIGVVVVTKPGIAGIERCRGAGLKVVVCDSSLPESLDDQVDAALHAAGVELVCLCGYLRKFRVGPWAGRALNIHPALLPRHGGHGMYGHHVHEAVLAAGDAESGCTVHLVDDEYDHGRTIVQRRCPVLPGDTPDALAARVFEQECLAYPEAIGGMAASVVRGSEARD
;
A
#
# COMPACT_ATOMS: atom_id res chain seq x y z
N MET A 1 -17.71 10.81 17.47
CA MET A 1 -16.56 9.90 17.21
C MET A 1 -17.16 8.60 16.67
N THR A 2 -16.91 8.26 15.43
CA THR A 2 -17.38 6.99 14.87
C THR A 2 -16.63 5.86 15.58
N ASP A 3 -17.36 5.08 16.41
CA ASP A 3 -16.83 3.95 17.19
C ASP A 3 -16.42 2.73 16.30
N CYS A 4 -16.21 2.93 15.01
CA CYS A 4 -15.90 1.84 14.08
C CYS A 4 -14.56 2.08 13.41
N PRO A 5 -13.61 1.11 13.51
CA PRO A 5 -12.31 1.17 12.83
C PRO A 5 -12.47 1.31 11.32
N ILE A 6 -11.67 2.18 10.67
CA ILE A 6 -11.70 2.36 9.22
C ILE A 6 -11.45 1.05 8.47
N ALA A 7 -12.29 0.76 7.46
CA ALA A 7 -12.20 -0.47 6.69
C ALA A 7 -11.19 -0.35 5.54
N LEU A 8 -10.11 -1.11 5.60
CA LEU A 8 -9.05 -1.14 4.60
C LEU A 8 -9.27 -2.25 3.56
N GLY A 9 -9.07 -1.91 2.28
CA GLY A 9 -8.90 -2.87 1.19
C GLY A 9 -7.45 -2.90 0.75
N CYS A 10 -6.76 -4.03 0.94
CA CYS A 10 -5.34 -4.15 0.62
C CYS A 10 -5.15 -4.88 -0.71
N LEU A 11 -4.43 -4.28 -1.67
CA LEU A 11 -4.09 -4.90 -2.95
C LEU A 11 -2.62 -5.35 -2.96
N ILE A 12 -2.38 -6.59 -3.39
CA ILE A 12 -1.03 -7.16 -3.46
C ILE A 12 -0.75 -7.86 -4.79
N SER A 13 0.51 -7.85 -5.21
CA SER A 13 1.03 -8.66 -6.35
C SER A 13 2.17 -9.61 -5.95
N GLY A 14 2.53 -9.66 -4.66
CA GLY A 14 3.69 -10.41 -4.17
C GLY A 14 3.49 -11.08 -2.82
N GLY A 15 4.47 -10.95 -1.94
CA GLY A 15 4.56 -11.69 -0.68
C GLY A 15 3.64 -11.26 0.46
N GLY A 16 2.95 -10.12 0.36
CA GLY A 16 2.01 -9.63 1.38
C GLY A 16 2.65 -9.09 2.67
N ARG A 17 3.96 -8.84 2.70
CA ARG A 17 4.66 -8.35 3.91
C ARG A 17 4.05 -7.07 4.48
N THR A 18 3.71 -6.13 3.61
CA THR A 18 3.12 -4.83 3.97
C THR A 18 1.75 -5.01 4.61
N VAL A 19 0.91 -5.91 4.08
CA VAL A 19 -0.41 -6.25 4.67
C VAL A 19 -0.24 -6.83 6.07
N LEU A 20 0.68 -7.79 6.24
CA LEU A 20 0.94 -8.38 7.56
C LEU A 20 1.50 -7.37 8.56
N ASN A 21 2.26 -6.37 8.09
CA ASN A 21 2.70 -5.27 8.95
C ASN A 21 1.53 -4.39 9.39
N LEU A 22 0.60 -4.06 8.49
CA LEU A 22 -0.62 -3.32 8.83
C LEU A 22 -1.44 -4.09 9.87
N GLN A 23 -1.62 -5.42 9.67
CA GLN A 23 -2.34 -6.26 10.63
C GLN A 23 -1.66 -6.23 12.02
N ARG A 24 -0.33 -6.34 12.08
CA ARG A 24 0.41 -6.22 13.35
C ARG A 24 0.25 -4.84 14.02
N ALA A 25 0.16 -3.78 13.23
CA ALA A 25 -0.07 -2.44 13.77
C ALA A 25 -1.49 -2.32 14.37
N ILE A 26 -2.48 -2.93 13.73
CA ILE A 26 -3.88 -3.02 14.20
C ILE A 26 -3.93 -3.84 15.48
N ASP A 27 -3.37 -5.06 15.49
CA ASP A 27 -3.38 -5.96 16.65
C ASP A 27 -2.69 -5.34 17.88
N ALA A 28 -1.68 -4.51 17.64
CA ALA A 28 -0.97 -3.76 18.69
C ALA A 28 -1.66 -2.45 19.12
N GLY A 29 -2.84 -2.15 18.60
CA GLY A 29 -3.58 -0.91 18.90
C GLY A 29 -2.90 0.38 18.41
N ARG A 30 -1.92 0.28 17.49
CA ARG A 30 -1.21 1.42 16.92
C ARG A 30 -1.90 2.02 15.68
N LEU A 31 -2.86 1.29 15.13
CA LEU A 31 -3.66 1.72 13.98
C LEU A 31 -5.12 1.33 14.24
N ASP A 32 -5.99 2.33 14.36
CA ASP A 32 -7.43 2.12 14.49
C ASP A 32 -8.05 1.88 13.12
N ALA A 33 -7.96 0.62 12.67
CA ALA A 33 -8.43 0.16 11.38
C ALA A 33 -8.77 -1.35 11.44
N ARG A 34 -9.43 -1.84 10.40
CA ARG A 34 -9.59 -3.27 10.13
C ARG A 34 -9.30 -3.57 8.67
N ILE A 35 -8.66 -4.71 8.39
CA ILE A 35 -8.50 -5.17 7.01
C ILE A 35 -9.78 -5.91 6.60
N GLY A 36 -10.61 -5.28 5.76
CA GLY A 36 -11.85 -5.84 5.26
C GLY A 36 -11.63 -6.94 4.21
N VAL A 37 -10.65 -6.72 3.34
CA VAL A 37 -10.30 -7.66 2.27
C VAL A 37 -8.87 -7.44 1.78
N VAL A 38 -8.21 -8.53 1.39
CA VAL A 38 -6.99 -8.53 0.58
C VAL A 38 -7.36 -8.97 -0.83
N VAL A 39 -7.07 -8.14 -1.83
CA VAL A 39 -7.40 -8.43 -3.24
C VAL A 39 -6.13 -8.74 -4.02
N VAL A 40 -6.19 -9.79 -4.82
CA VAL A 40 -5.07 -10.31 -5.62
C VAL A 40 -5.53 -10.49 -7.06
N THR A 41 -4.76 -9.97 -8.02
CA THR A 41 -5.03 -10.11 -9.47
C THR A 41 -4.09 -11.11 -10.16
N LYS A 42 -3.21 -11.76 -9.41
CA LYS A 42 -2.28 -12.78 -9.90
C LYS A 42 -2.37 -14.01 -9.00
N PRO A 43 -2.92 -15.13 -9.47
CA PRO A 43 -3.01 -16.36 -8.68
C PRO A 43 -1.62 -16.92 -8.34
N GLY A 44 -1.54 -17.75 -7.31
CA GLY A 44 -0.32 -18.50 -6.94
C GLY A 44 0.78 -17.69 -6.25
N ILE A 45 0.54 -16.42 -5.90
CA ILE A 45 1.53 -15.63 -5.14
C ILE A 45 1.56 -16.06 -3.66
N ALA A 46 2.75 -16.03 -3.05
CA ALA A 46 2.94 -16.44 -1.65
C ALA A 46 2.12 -15.60 -0.64
N GLY A 47 1.75 -14.38 -1.02
CA GLY A 47 0.92 -13.49 -0.20
C GLY A 47 -0.47 -14.04 0.09
N ILE A 48 -1.04 -14.86 -0.81
CA ILE A 48 -2.37 -15.48 -0.62
C ILE A 48 -2.38 -16.33 0.65
N GLU A 49 -1.47 -17.31 0.73
CA GLU A 49 -1.42 -18.24 1.85
C GLU A 49 -0.99 -17.55 3.15
N ARG A 50 -0.08 -16.59 3.07
CA ARG A 50 0.34 -15.80 4.24
C ARG A 50 -0.79 -14.97 4.81
N CYS A 51 -1.57 -14.29 3.97
CA CYS A 51 -2.71 -13.49 4.43
C CYS A 51 -3.84 -14.37 4.96
N ARG A 52 -4.14 -15.51 4.31
CA ARG A 52 -5.10 -16.50 4.81
C ARG A 52 -4.67 -17.08 6.16
N GLY A 53 -3.39 -17.43 6.30
CA GLY A 53 -2.82 -17.91 7.55
C GLY A 53 -2.88 -16.90 8.70
N ALA A 54 -2.95 -15.61 8.38
CA ALA A 54 -3.18 -14.53 9.34
C ALA A 54 -4.69 -14.25 9.59
N GLY A 55 -5.59 -15.09 9.10
CA GLY A 55 -7.04 -14.96 9.29
C GLY A 55 -7.70 -13.90 8.40
N LEU A 56 -6.99 -13.36 7.40
CA LEU A 56 -7.51 -12.32 6.52
C LEU A 56 -8.34 -12.90 5.37
N LYS A 57 -9.44 -12.24 5.02
CA LYS A 57 -10.22 -12.55 3.82
C LYS A 57 -9.41 -12.20 2.57
N VAL A 58 -9.15 -13.20 1.72
CA VAL A 58 -8.43 -13.01 0.45
C VAL A 58 -9.35 -13.33 -0.72
N VAL A 59 -9.51 -12.37 -1.62
CA VAL A 59 -10.20 -12.52 -2.91
C VAL A 59 -9.15 -12.55 -4.02
N VAL A 60 -9.18 -13.58 -4.84
CA VAL A 60 -8.34 -13.72 -6.03
C VAL A 60 -9.20 -13.44 -7.25
N CYS A 61 -8.89 -12.35 -7.96
CA CYS A 61 -9.55 -12.01 -9.22
C CYS A 61 -9.04 -12.93 -10.34
N ASP A 62 -9.92 -13.32 -11.23
CA ASP A 62 -9.65 -14.27 -12.31
C ASP A 62 -9.77 -13.60 -13.67
N SER A 63 -8.66 -13.53 -14.40
CA SER A 63 -8.62 -12.95 -15.75
C SER A 63 -9.33 -13.81 -16.83
N SER A 64 -9.77 -15.03 -16.49
CA SER A 64 -10.56 -15.88 -17.38
C SER A 64 -12.07 -15.57 -17.36
N LEU A 65 -12.52 -14.76 -16.39
CA LEU A 65 -13.92 -14.32 -16.32
C LEU A 65 -14.23 -13.21 -17.32
N PRO A 66 -15.51 -13.05 -17.74
CA PRO A 66 -15.93 -12.00 -18.67
C PRO A 66 -15.73 -10.60 -18.11
N GLU A 67 -15.86 -10.43 -16.79
CA GLU A 67 -15.65 -9.16 -16.12
C GLU A 67 -14.16 -8.79 -16.10
N SER A 68 -13.85 -7.52 -16.32
CA SER A 68 -12.48 -7.05 -16.25
C SER A 68 -11.90 -7.23 -14.84
N LEU A 69 -10.58 -7.38 -14.74
CA LEU A 69 -9.92 -7.45 -13.42
C LEU A 69 -10.19 -6.21 -12.57
N ASP A 70 -10.34 -5.04 -13.20
CA ASP A 70 -10.63 -3.80 -12.48
C ASP A 70 -12.05 -3.80 -11.91
N ASP A 71 -13.04 -4.36 -12.64
CA ASP A 71 -14.41 -4.50 -12.14
C ASP A 71 -14.48 -5.52 -10.99
N GLN A 72 -13.74 -6.63 -11.09
CA GLN A 72 -13.65 -7.62 -10.01
C GLN A 72 -12.99 -7.03 -8.75
N VAL A 73 -11.94 -6.22 -8.92
CA VAL A 73 -11.28 -5.51 -7.80
C VAL A 73 -12.27 -4.56 -7.15
N ASP A 74 -12.95 -3.72 -7.92
CA ASP A 74 -13.95 -2.78 -7.39
C ASP A 74 -15.09 -3.50 -6.68
N ALA A 75 -15.62 -4.56 -7.26
CA ALA A 75 -16.67 -5.37 -6.64
C ALA A 75 -16.23 -5.98 -5.31
N ALA A 76 -14.99 -6.51 -5.22
CA ALA A 76 -14.45 -7.08 -4.00
C ALA A 76 -14.27 -6.04 -2.89
N LEU A 77 -13.79 -4.84 -3.25
CA LEU A 77 -13.62 -3.72 -2.33
C LEU A 77 -14.97 -3.21 -1.79
N HIS A 78 -15.96 -3.00 -2.68
CA HIS A 78 -17.29 -2.56 -2.28
C HIS A 78 -18.02 -3.61 -1.42
N ALA A 79 -17.96 -4.89 -1.79
CA ALA A 79 -18.57 -5.98 -1.02
C ALA A 79 -17.97 -6.16 0.39
N ALA A 80 -16.75 -5.67 0.62
CA ALA A 80 -16.10 -5.66 1.93
C ALA A 80 -16.33 -4.36 2.72
N GLY A 81 -17.09 -3.40 2.17
CA GLY A 81 -17.34 -2.10 2.78
C GLY A 81 -16.05 -1.29 2.97
N VAL A 82 -15.14 -1.35 1.99
CA VAL A 82 -13.85 -0.65 2.06
C VAL A 82 -14.05 0.85 2.02
N GLU A 83 -13.38 1.57 2.91
CA GLU A 83 -13.38 3.02 2.98
C GLU A 83 -12.08 3.62 2.45
N LEU A 84 -10.95 2.92 2.63
CA LEU A 84 -9.62 3.33 2.16
C LEU A 84 -8.92 2.15 1.48
N VAL A 85 -8.43 2.36 0.28
CA VAL A 85 -7.65 1.38 -0.47
C VAL A 85 -6.16 1.57 -0.20
N CYS A 86 -5.45 0.46 0.07
CA CYS A 86 -4.03 0.42 0.35
C CYS A 86 -3.31 -0.46 -0.69
N LEU A 87 -2.50 0.13 -1.55
CA LEU A 87 -1.64 -0.62 -2.46
C LEU A 87 -0.40 -1.10 -1.68
N CYS A 88 -0.33 -2.41 -1.46
CA CYS A 88 0.69 -3.07 -0.63
C CYS A 88 1.66 -3.88 -1.50
N GLY A 89 2.37 -3.22 -2.40
CA GLY A 89 3.16 -3.86 -3.45
C GLY A 89 2.26 -4.41 -4.57
N TYR A 90 1.32 -3.61 -5.02
CA TYR A 90 0.46 -3.88 -6.16
C TYR A 90 1.11 -3.34 -7.43
N LEU A 91 1.47 -4.21 -8.37
CA LEU A 91 2.27 -3.86 -9.54
C LEU A 91 1.44 -3.50 -10.77
N ARG A 92 0.16 -3.80 -10.76
CA ARG A 92 -0.77 -3.43 -11.82
C ARG A 92 -1.19 -1.96 -11.64
N LYS A 93 -1.47 -1.25 -12.73
CA LYS A 93 -2.07 0.08 -12.63
C LYS A 93 -3.43 -0.03 -11.94
N PHE A 94 -3.63 0.75 -10.90
CA PHE A 94 -4.91 0.79 -10.19
C PHE A 94 -5.87 1.75 -10.87
N ARG A 95 -7.11 1.34 -11.06
CA ARG A 95 -8.19 2.20 -11.55
C ARG A 95 -8.66 3.10 -10.42
N VAL A 96 -8.26 4.36 -10.43
CA VAL A 96 -8.54 5.31 -9.36
C VAL A 96 -10.03 5.61 -9.25
N GLY A 97 -10.69 6.02 -10.34
CA GLY A 97 -12.14 6.23 -10.48
C GLY A 97 -12.89 6.49 -9.17
N PRO A 98 -13.70 5.50 -8.70
CA PRO A 98 -14.50 5.65 -7.48
C PRO A 98 -13.67 5.80 -6.19
N TRP A 99 -12.36 5.55 -6.24
CA TRP A 99 -11.43 5.59 -5.11
C TRP A 99 -10.60 6.87 -5.07
N ALA A 100 -10.90 7.87 -5.91
CA ALA A 100 -10.20 9.14 -5.93
C ALA A 100 -10.17 9.79 -4.54
N GLY A 101 -8.97 10.16 -4.08
CA GLY A 101 -8.74 10.69 -2.74
C GLY A 101 -8.81 9.65 -1.60
N ARG A 102 -9.11 8.38 -1.91
CA ARG A 102 -9.25 7.28 -0.94
C ARG A 102 -8.41 6.05 -1.33
N ALA A 103 -7.33 6.23 -2.07
CA ALA A 103 -6.36 5.19 -2.38
C ALA A 103 -4.96 5.68 -2.07
N LEU A 104 -4.21 4.90 -1.31
CA LEU A 104 -2.82 5.14 -0.93
C LEU A 104 -1.91 4.11 -1.56
N ASN A 105 -0.73 4.55 -2.00
CA ASN A 105 0.39 3.67 -2.34
C ASN A 105 1.57 3.94 -1.42
N ILE A 106 2.36 2.91 -1.14
CA ILE A 106 3.67 3.05 -0.52
C ILE A 106 4.75 2.66 -1.52
N HIS A 107 5.64 3.62 -1.79
CA HIS A 107 6.75 3.48 -2.73
C HIS A 107 8.09 3.47 -1.97
N PRO A 108 9.01 2.53 -2.27
CA PRO A 108 10.23 2.34 -1.47
C PRO A 108 11.37 3.29 -1.86
N ALA A 109 11.05 4.56 -2.14
CA ALA A 109 12.01 5.63 -2.37
C ALA A 109 11.48 6.99 -1.92
N LEU A 110 12.35 7.99 -1.93
CA LEU A 110 12.04 9.39 -1.65
C LEU A 110 11.53 10.08 -2.92
N LEU A 111 10.23 9.97 -3.20
CA LEU A 111 9.62 10.61 -4.37
C LEU A 111 9.86 12.12 -4.37
N PRO A 112 10.00 12.72 -5.58
CA PRO A 112 9.76 12.16 -6.90
C PRO A 112 10.93 11.33 -7.48
N ARG A 113 12.06 11.23 -6.78
CA ARG A 113 13.21 10.45 -7.26
C ARG A 113 12.90 8.95 -7.22
N HIS A 114 13.41 8.22 -8.21
CA HIS A 114 13.25 6.78 -8.32
C HIS A 114 11.80 6.28 -8.30
N GLY A 115 10.86 7.11 -8.78
CA GLY A 115 9.46 6.78 -8.99
C GLY A 115 9.11 6.61 -10.47
N GLY A 116 7.85 6.25 -10.75
CA GLY A 116 7.31 6.15 -12.08
C GLY A 116 7.30 4.72 -12.65
N HIS A 117 6.89 4.61 -13.91
CA HIS A 117 6.71 3.31 -14.57
C HIS A 117 7.98 2.46 -14.56
N GLY A 118 7.87 1.20 -14.12
CA GLY A 118 8.99 0.26 -14.04
C GLY A 118 9.79 0.33 -12.73
N MET A 119 9.56 1.34 -11.90
CA MET A 119 10.25 1.52 -10.62
C MET A 119 9.51 0.80 -9.48
N TYR A 120 9.85 -0.46 -9.24
CA TYR A 120 9.24 -1.28 -8.20
C TYR A 120 10.22 -2.32 -7.63
N GLY A 121 10.00 -2.72 -6.40
CA GLY A 121 10.76 -3.78 -5.73
C GLY A 121 12.27 -3.53 -5.74
N HIS A 122 13.04 -4.51 -6.19
CA HIS A 122 14.50 -4.49 -6.17
C HIS A 122 15.11 -3.40 -7.06
N HIS A 123 14.47 -3.11 -8.21
CA HIS A 123 14.96 -2.10 -9.17
C HIS A 123 15.08 -0.70 -8.57
N VAL A 124 14.21 -0.35 -7.61
CA VAL A 124 14.28 0.94 -6.92
C VAL A 124 15.57 1.04 -6.10
N HIS A 125 15.91 0.01 -5.34
CA HIS A 125 17.11 0.00 -4.49
C HIS A 125 18.39 -0.04 -5.32
N GLU A 126 18.39 -0.78 -6.43
CA GLU A 126 19.48 -0.77 -7.41
C GLU A 126 19.69 0.63 -7.99
N ALA A 127 18.61 1.33 -8.36
CA ALA A 127 18.66 2.68 -8.91
C ALA A 127 19.20 3.70 -7.88
N VAL A 128 18.77 3.61 -6.62
CA VAL A 128 19.27 4.46 -5.52
C VAL A 128 20.78 4.28 -5.33
N LEU A 129 21.24 3.02 -5.28
CA LEU A 129 22.67 2.69 -5.12
C LEU A 129 23.48 3.14 -6.34
N ALA A 130 22.99 2.92 -7.55
CA ALA A 130 23.65 3.35 -8.78
C ALA A 130 23.74 4.88 -8.91
N ALA A 131 22.78 5.61 -8.36
CA ALA A 131 22.79 7.06 -8.33
C ALA A 131 23.78 7.65 -7.28
N GLY A 132 24.30 6.81 -6.39
CA GLY A 132 25.19 7.24 -5.30
C GLY A 132 24.49 8.13 -4.27
N ASP A 133 23.18 7.93 -4.07
CA ASP A 133 22.41 8.70 -3.09
C ASP A 133 22.89 8.39 -1.67
N ALA A 134 23.04 9.43 -0.85
CA ALA A 134 23.41 9.27 0.56
C ALA A 134 22.23 8.83 1.44
N GLU A 135 21.00 9.03 0.97
CA GLU A 135 19.77 8.69 1.66
C GLU A 135 18.78 7.97 0.71
N SER A 136 18.01 7.07 1.28
CA SER A 136 16.83 6.46 0.71
C SER A 136 15.67 6.55 1.69
N GLY A 137 14.60 5.79 1.48
CA GLY A 137 13.46 5.77 2.36
C GLY A 137 12.20 5.28 1.65
N CYS A 138 11.06 5.72 2.16
CA CYS A 138 9.78 5.42 1.54
C CYS A 138 8.86 6.63 1.50
N THR A 139 7.93 6.62 0.56
CA THR A 139 6.90 7.63 0.40
C THR A 139 5.53 6.99 0.35
N VAL A 140 4.64 7.41 1.24
CA VAL A 140 3.20 7.12 1.12
C VAL A 140 2.54 8.32 0.45
N HIS A 141 1.79 8.05 -0.62
CA HIS A 141 1.14 9.08 -1.41
C HIS A 141 -0.28 8.67 -1.81
N LEU A 142 -1.13 9.64 -2.13
CA LEU A 142 -2.40 9.39 -2.81
C LEU A 142 -2.13 8.82 -4.20
N VAL A 143 -2.97 7.87 -4.61
CA VAL A 143 -2.93 7.32 -5.96
C VAL A 143 -3.75 8.19 -6.89
N ASP A 144 -3.16 8.53 -8.03
CA ASP A 144 -3.81 9.19 -9.17
C ASP A 144 -3.62 8.39 -10.46
N ASP A 145 -3.90 8.99 -11.62
CA ASP A 145 -3.78 8.33 -12.92
C ASP A 145 -2.34 8.17 -13.43
N GLU A 146 -1.34 8.68 -12.70
CA GLU A 146 0.07 8.54 -13.01
C GLU A 146 0.79 7.69 -11.95
N TYR A 147 1.83 6.94 -12.36
CA TYR A 147 2.60 6.16 -11.39
C TYR A 147 3.43 7.07 -10.47
N ASP A 148 3.28 6.89 -9.16
CA ASP A 148 4.06 7.52 -8.09
C ASP A 148 4.05 9.06 -8.11
N HIS A 149 3.00 9.67 -8.71
CA HIS A 149 2.88 11.11 -8.93
C HIS A 149 2.02 11.81 -7.88
N GLY A 150 1.01 11.15 -7.34
CA GLY A 150 0.02 11.75 -6.45
C GLY A 150 0.61 12.38 -5.18
N ARG A 151 -0.19 13.21 -4.52
CA ARG A 151 0.21 14.00 -3.36
C ARG A 151 0.81 13.13 -2.24
N THR A 152 2.03 13.45 -1.84
CA THR A 152 2.70 12.82 -0.69
C THR A 152 1.92 13.08 0.62
N ILE A 153 1.73 12.02 1.40
CA ILE A 153 1.10 12.05 2.72
C ILE A 153 2.16 11.95 3.82
N VAL A 154 3.04 10.92 3.72
CA VAL A 154 4.14 10.68 4.65
C VAL A 154 5.38 10.30 3.85
N GLN A 155 6.53 10.81 4.24
CA GLN A 155 7.82 10.39 3.71
C GLN A 155 8.78 10.14 4.87
N ARG A 156 9.43 8.97 4.90
CA ARG A 156 10.43 8.60 5.90
C ARG A 156 11.75 8.27 5.26
N ARG A 157 12.85 8.67 5.90
CA ARG A 157 14.21 8.54 5.39
C ARG A 157 15.00 7.49 6.15
N CYS A 158 15.97 6.89 5.47
CA CYS A 158 17.02 6.09 6.07
C CYS A 158 18.35 6.34 5.33
N PRO A 159 19.51 6.15 5.99
CA PRO A 159 20.79 6.31 5.33
C PRO A 159 21.05 5.19 4.32
N VAL A 160 21.79 5.51 3.25
CA VAL A 160 22.49 4.52 2.42
C VAL A 160 23.90 4.37 3.00
N LEU A 161 24.28 3.14 3.36
CA LEU A 161 25.56 2.87 4.00
C LEU A 161 26.61 2.41 2.99
N PRO A 162 27.89 2.72 3.22
CA PRO A 162 28.95 2.20 2.38
C PRO A 162 28.92 0.67 2.31
N GLY A 163 28.92 0.12 1.09
CA GLY A 163 28.87 -1.31 0.86
C GLY A 163 27.47 -1.94 0.92
N ASP A 164 26.42 -1.13 1.02
CA ASP A 164 25.04 -1.65 0.94
C ASP A 164 24.83 -2.46 -0.35
N THR A 165 24.21 -3.61 -0.19
CA THR A 165 23.57 -4.32 -1.30
C THR A 165 22.13 -3.85 -1.46
N PRO A 166 21.49 -4.07 -2.63
CA PRO A 166 20.06 -3.77 -2.80
C PRO A 166 19.19 -4.44 -1.73
N ASP A 167 19.50 -5.66 -1.30
CA ASP A 167 18.78 -6.37 -0.24
C ASP A 167 18.95 -5.72 1.14
N ALA A 168 20.17 -5.27 1.48
CA ALA A 168 20.44 -4.57 2.74
C ALA A 168 19.69 -3.24 2.81
N LEU A 169 19.70 -2.48 1.71
CA LEU A 169 18.95 -1.24 1.60
C LEU A 169 17.44 -1.49 1.64
N ALA A 170 16.94 -2.50 0.91
CA ALA A 170 15.52 -2.90 0.91
C ALA A 170 15.02 -3.24 2.32
N ALA A 171 15.82 -3.96 3.11
CA ALA A 171 15.47 -4.30 4.49
C ALA A 171 15.33 -3.03 5.35
N ARG A 172 16.28 -2.10 5.25
CA ARG A 172 16.26 -0.83 5.99
C ARG A 172 15.12 0.08 5.57
N VAL A 173 14.83 0.18 4.27
CA VAL A 173 13.67 0.92 3.76
C VAL A 173 12.37 0.31 4.26
N PHE A 174 12.26 -1.02 4.27
CA PHE A 174 11.06 -1.70 4.77
C PHE A 174 10.78 -1.41 6.26
N GLU A 175 11.80 -1.21 7.09
CA GLU A 175 11.61 -0.73 8.47
C GLU A 175 10.90 0.63 8.51
N GLN A 176 11.25 1.55 7.57
CA GLN A 176 10.58 2.83 7.45
C GLN A 176 9.15 2.69 6.91
N GLU A 177 8.92 1.79 5.95
CA GLU A 177 7.58 1.48 5.46
C GLU A 177 6.65 0.98 6.58
N CYS A 178 7.18 0.15 7.47
CA CYS A 178 6.45 -0.38 8.62
C CYS A 178 5.93 0.70 9.56
N LEU A 179 6.55 1.86 9.57
CA LEU A 179 6.14 3.02 10.37
C LEU A 179 5.29 3.99 9.55
N ALA A 180 5.70 4.28 8.31
CA ALA A 180 5.09 5.29 7.45
C ALA A 180 3.64 4.95 7.05
N TYR A 181 3.39 3.66 6.71
CA TYR A 181 2.07 3.30 6.20
C TYR A 181 0.97 3.38 7.27
N PRO A 182 1.13 2.81 8.48
CA PRO A 182 0.16 3.01 9.56
C PRO A 182 -0.07 4.49 9.92
N GLU A 183 0.99 5.32 9.93
CA GLU A 183 0.91 6.74 10.18
C GLU A 183 0.05 7.46 9.12
N ALA A 184 0.30 7.19 7.84
CA ALA A 184 -0.46 7.79 6.74
C ALA A 184 -1.93 7.38 6.78
N ILE A 185 -2.23 6.10 7.04
CA ILE A 185 -3.60 5.59 7.15
C ILE A 185 -4.33 6.26 8.31
N GLY A 186 -3.70 6.36 9.48
CA GLY A 186 -4.28 7.03 10.64
C GLY A 186 -4.60 8.51 10.38
N GLY A 187 -3.69 9.22 9.69
CA GLY A 187 -3.91 10.60 9.26
C GLY A 187 -5.09 10.76 8.28
N MET A 188 -5.21 9.82 7.33
CA MET A 188 -6.32 9.81 6.36
C MET A 188 -7.65 9.46 7.02
N ALA A 189 -7.70 8.48 7.93
CA ALA A 189 -8.89 8.12 8.66
C ALA A 189 -9.49 9.33 9.39
N ALA A 190 -8.65 10.11 10.06
CA ALA A 190 -9.08 11.35 10.76
C ALA A 190 -9.65 12.42 9.80
N SER A 191 -9.25 12.44 8.53
CA SER A 191 -9.76 13.38 7.52
C SER A 191 -11.06 12.91 6.86
N VAL A 192 -11.22 11.61 6.65
CA VAL A 192 -12.44 10.98 6.09
C VAL A 192 -13.60 11.18 7.08
N VAL A 193 -13.37 10.95 8.38
CA VAL A 193 -14.38 11.16 9.43
C VAL A 193 -14.84 12.63 9.46
N ARG A 194 -13.92 13.60 9.44
CA ARG A 194 -14.26 15.04 9.44
C ARG A 194 -14.96 15.51 8.17
N GLY A 195 -14.72 14.84 7.02
CA GLY A 195 -15.38 15.17 5.75
C GLY A 195 -16.82 14.64 5.64
N SER A 196 -17.22 13.64 6.43
CA SER A 196 -18.60 13.15 6.53
C SER A 196 -19.48 14.05 7.41
N GLU A 197 -18.92 14.60 8.48
CA GLU A 197 -19.65 15.54 9.39
C GLU A 197 -19.94 16.91 8.75
N ALA A 198 -19.26 17.27 7.66
CA ALA A 198 -19.47 18.54 6.96
C ALA A 198 -20.53 18.46 5.84
N ARG A 199 -21.18 17.31 5.63
CA ARG A 199 -22.19 17.08 4.58
C ARG A 199 -23.60 16.79 5.12
N ASP A 200 -23.77 16.75 6.43
CA ASP A 200 -25.06 16.68 7.13
C ASP A 200 -25.46 18.08 7.64
#